data_b878a3c1c0540997e95271b428681824
#
_entry.id   b878a3c1c0540997e95271b428681824
#
_cell.length_a   1.000
_cell.length_b   1.000
_cell.length_c   1.000
_cell.angle_alpha   90.00
_cell.angle_beta   90.00
_cell.angle_gamma   90.00
#
_symmetry.space_group_name_H-M   'P 1'
#
loop_
_entity.id
_entity.type
_entity.pdbx_description
1 polymer ?
#
loop_
_entity_poly.entity_id
_entity_poly.type
_entity_poly.pdbx_seq_one_letter_code
_entity_poly.pdbx_strand_id
1 'polypeptide(L)'
;MDTSRIALVIDSCTDVPPADVERYGMYVVPLQVNYERESFLDKVTITPQQVYDRFSEEIPTTSTPTPAIAREVLQRVVDDGYEQAVIVTISSGLSATCELMRSITVGMPELDCCIVDTKNIGMGAGLVALAV
;
A
#
# COMPACT_ATOMS: atom_id res chain seq x y z
N MET A 1 20.92 11.37 -11.84
CA MET A 1 19.71 10.54 -11.75
C MET A 1 18.51 11.46 -11.62
N ASP A 2 17.54 11.30 -12.47
CA ASP A 2 16.32 12.09 -12.39
C ASP A 2 15.36 11.49 -11.37
N THR A 3 15.30 12.08 -10.18
CA THR A 3 14.43 11.60 -9.09
C THR A 3 12.94 11.76 -9.38
N SER A 4 12.58 12.58 -10.41
CA SER A 4 11.18 12.74 -10.82
C SER A 4 10.61 11.46 -11.46
N ARG A 5 11.48 10.52 -11.84
CA ARG A 5 11.10 9.26 -12.49
C ARG A 5 11.05 8.07 -11.52
N ILE A 6 11.15 8.30 -10.23
CA ILE A 6 11.00 7.27 -9.21
C ILE A 6 9.61 7.39 -8.60
N ALA A 7 8.79 6.38 -8.77
CA ALA A 7 7.48 6.31 -8.14
C ALA A 7 7.61 5.90 -6.68
N LEU A 8 6.78 6.46 -5.83
CA LEU A 8 6.65 6.03 -4.44
C LEU A 8 5.34 5.27 -4.27
N VAL A 9 5.44 4.02 -3.86
CA VAL A 9 4.31 3.11 -3.65
C VAL A 9 4.26 2.76 -2.17
N ILE A 10 3.10 2.88 -1.57
CA ILE A 10 2.87 2.57 -0.15
C ILE A 10 1.71 1.59 -0.02
N ASP A 11 1.64 0.86 1.10
CA ASP A 11 0.40 0.17 1.45
C ASP A 11 -0.54 1.09 2.25
N SER A 12 -1.80 0.71 2.37
CA SER A 12 -2.81 1.53 3.03
C SER A 12 -2.64 1.63 4.55
N CYS A 13 -1.90 0.70 5.16
CA CYS A 13 -1.68 0.69 6.61
C CYS A 13 -0.47 1.51 7.05
N THR A 14 0.20 2.21 6.15
CA THR A 14 1.19 3.25 6.49
C THR A 14 0.53 4.51 7.02
N ASP A 15 -0.78 4.66 6.81
CA ASP A 15 -1.61 5.77 7.27
C ASP A 15 -1.10 7.16 6.85
N VAL A 16 -0.41 7.25 5.72
CA VAL A 16 -0.02 8.54 5.16
C VAL A 16 -1.29 9.34 4.87
N PRO A 17 -1.38 10.59 5.35
CA PRO A 17 -2.58 11.41 5.11
C PRO A 17 -2.89 11.56 3.62
N PRO A 18 -4.18 11.53 3.23
CA PRO A 18 -4.57 11.66 1.83
C PRO A 18 -4.00 12.90 1.12
N ALA A 19 -3.87 14.01 1.86
CA ALA A 19 -3.27 15.23 1.32
C ALA A 19 -1.80 15.05 0.92
N ASP A 20 -1.05 14.27 1.69
CA ASP A 20 0.35 13.97 1.38
C ASP A 20 0.47 12.95 0.25
N VAL A 21 -0.43 11.97 0.21
CA VAL A 21 -0.51 11.02 -0.91
C VAL A 21 -0.69 11.77 -2.22
N GLU A 22 -1.62 12.71 -2.26
CA GLU A 22 -1.88 13.53 -3.43
C GLU A 22 -0.72 14.47 -3.75
N ARG A 23 -0.19 15.15 -2.73
CA ARG A 23 0.91 16.12 -2.87
C ARG A 23 2.16 15.51 -3.49
N TYR A 24 2.51 14.30 -3.09
CA TYR A 24 3.72 13.60 -3.56
C TYR A 24 3.45 12.59 -4.66
N GLY A 25 2.21 12.47 -5.13
CA GLY A 25 1.85 11.54 -6.18
C GLY A 25 2.08 10.07 -5.81
N MET A 26 1.84 9.70 -4.56
CA MET A 26 2.04 8.33 -4.09
C MET A 26 0.97 7.39 -4.65
N TYR A 27 1.39 6.16 -4.93
CA TYR A 27 0.48 5.07 -5.28
C TYR A 27 0.19 4.25 -4.02
N VAL A 28 -1.07 3.91 -3.80
CA VAL A 28 -1.48 3.16 -2.61
C VAL A 28 -1.97 1.77 -3.00
N VAL A 29 -1.39 0.75 -2.38
CA VAL A 29 -1.83 -0.63 -2.50
C VAL A 29 -2.74 -0.92 -1.30
N PRO A 30 -4.06 -1.06 -1.50
CA PRO A 30 -4.98 -1.22 -0.37
C PRO A 30 -4.95 -2.65 0.19
N LEU A 31 -4.86 -2.75 1.52
CA LEU A 31 -5.16 -3.99 2.23
C LEU A 31 -6.68 -4.23 2.20
N GLN A 32 -7.07 -5.43 2.53
CA GLN A 32 -8.49 -5.79 2.64
C GLN A 32 -8.98 -5.63 4.08
N VAL A 33 -10.19 -5.13 4.23
CA VAL A 33 -10.92 -5.07 5.50
C VAL A 33 -12.08 -6.05 5.39
N ASN A 34 -12.06 -7.10 6.21
CA ASN A 34 -12.97 -8.22 6.07
C ASN A 34 -13.95 -8.30 7.23
N TYR A 35 -15.23 -8.22 6.91
CA TYR A 35 -16.34 -8.53 7.80
C TYR A 35 -16.86 -9.95 7.48
N GLU A 36 -17.72 -10.48 8.34
CA GLU A 36 -18.27 -11.84 8.15
C GLU A 36 -18.94 -12.02 6.79
N ARG A 37 -19.63 -11.00 6.31
CA ARG A 37 -20.44 -11.07 5.06
C ARG A 37 -19.92 -10.19 3.94
N GLU A 38 -18.93 -9.35 4.18
CA GLU A 38 -18.45 -8.35 3.23
C GLU A 38 -16.96 -8.14 3.36
N SER A 39 -16.33 -7.82 2.24
CA SER A 39 -14.93 -7.38 2.22
C SER A 39 -14.80 -6.08 1.46
N PHE A 40 -13.94 -5.21 1.96
CA PHE A 40 -13.69 -3.89 1.39
C PHE A 40 -12.20 -3.68 1.17
N LEU A 41 -11.88 -2.70 0.33
CA LEU A 41 -10.52 -2.22 0.17
C LEU A 41 -10.30 -1.03 1.10
N ASP A 42 -9.31 -1.14 1.99
CA ASP A 42 -9.00 -0.11 2.99
C ASP A 42 -8.75 1.25 2.32
N LYS A 43 -9.48 2.26 2.79
CA LYS A 43 -9.40 3.64 2.30
C LYS A 43 -9.80 3.84 0.83
N VAL A 44 -10.32 2.81 0.18
CA VAL A 44 -10.85 2.87 -1.19
C VAL A 44 -12.36 2.67 -1.17
N THR A 45 -12.83 1.52 -0.67
CA THR A 45 -14.27 1.21 -0.60
C THR A 45 -14.82 1.27 0.83
N ILE A 46 -13.98 1.51 1.82
CA ILE A 46 -14.37 1.78 3.20
C ILE A 46 -13.43 2.82 3.81
N THR A 47 -13.99 3.74 4.59
CA THR A 47 -13.20 4.76 5.30
C THR A 47 -12.89 4.30 6.73
N PRO A 48 -11.82 4.84 7.36
CA PRO A 48 -11.56 4.57 8.78
C PRO A 48 -12.76 4.90 9.68
N GLN A 49 -13.47 5.99 9.39
CA GLN A 49 -14.64 6.38 10.15
C GLN A 49 -15.75 5.33 10.07
N GLN A 50 -16.00 4.77 8.88
CA GLN A 50 -16.98 3.71 8.71
C GLN A 50 -16.62 2.45 9.50
N VAL A 51 -15.33 2.13 9.59
CA VAL A 51 -14.85 1.01 10.43
C VAL A 51 -15.14 1.29 11.89
N TYR A 52 -14.82 2.49 12.38
CA TYR A 52 -15.09 2.86 13.79
C TYR A 52 -16.59 2.86 14.08
N ASP A 53 -17.41 3.34 13.19
CA ASP A 53 -18.87 3.38 13.37
C ASP A 53 -19.48 1.98 13.50
N ARG A 54 -18.84 0.97 12.93
CA ARG A 54 -19.30 -0.44 12.96
C ARG A 54 -18.71 -1.25 14.12
N PHE A 55 -17.77 -0.70 14.90
CA PHE A 55 -17.09 -1.45 15.96
C PHE A 55 -18.03 -2.03 17.01
N SER A 56 -19.14 -1.35 17.30
CA SER A 56 -20.15 -1.85 18.24
C SER A 56 -20.94 -3.04 17.70
N GLU A 57 -20.96 -3.24 16.40
CA GLU A 57 -21.68 -4.31 15.74
C GLU A 57 -20.74 -5.47 15.36
N GLU A 58 -19.61 -5.15 14.76
CA GLU A 58 -18.63 -6.15 14.31
C GLU A 58 -17.25 -5.52 14.21
N ILE A 59 -16.22 -6.25 14.69
CA ILE A 59 -14.82 -5.88 14.53
C ILE A 59 -14.27 -6.63 13.32
N PRO A 60 -13.81 -5.93 12.28
CA PRO A 60 -13.29 -6.58 11.09
C PRO A 60 -11.90 -7.16 11.31
N THR A 61 -11.52 -8.07 10.45
CA THR A 61 -10.12 -8.50 10.30
C THR A 61 -9.54 -7.85 9.05
N THR A 62 -8.21 -7.84 8.96
CA THR A 62 -7.51 -7.36 7.78
C THR A 62 -6.75 -8.50 7.12
N SER A 63 -6.56 -8.40 5.82
CA SER A 63 -5.71 -9.31 5.07
C SER A 63 -4.88 -8.54 4.06
N THR A 64 -3.83 -9.20 3.53
CA THR A 64 -2.98 -8.61 2.51
C THR A 64 -3.79 -8.16 1.29
N PRO A 65 -3.27 -7.20 0.50
CA PRO A 65 -3.84 -6.93 -0.82
C PRO A 65 -3.92 -8.22 -1.64
N THR A 66 -4.91 -8.30 -2.52
CA THR A 66 -4.90 -9.43 -3.47
C THR A 66 -3.74 -9.24 -4.45
N PRO A 67 -3.14 -10.34 -4.95
CA PRO A 67 -2.11 -10.23 -5.99
C PRO A 67 -2.58 -9.45 -7.21
N ALA A 68 -3.84 -9.61 -7.61
CA ALA A 68 -4.41 -8.90 -8.75
C ALA A 68 -4.43 -7.38 -8.53
N ILE A 69 -4.86 -6.92 -7.36
CA ILE A 69 -4.92 -5.49 -7.03
C ILE A 69 -3.52 -4.89 -6.92
N ALA A 70 -2.61 -5.59 -6.25
CA ALA A 70 -1.22 -5.13 -6.13
C ALA A 70 -0.56 -5.00 -7.51
N ARG A 71 -0.77 -5.98 -8.38
CA ARG A 71 -0.25 -5.95 -9.74
C ARG A 71 -0.86 -4.81 -10.56
N GLU A 72 -2.16 -4.57 -10.41
CA GLU A 72 -2.86 -3.46 -11.06
C GLU A 72 -2.26 -2.11 -10.66
N VAL A 73 -1.98 -1.88 -9.38
CA VAL A 73 -1.34 -0.65 -8.91
C VAL A 73 0.03 -0.47 -9.54
N LEU A 74 0.86 -1.51 -9.54
CA LEU A 74 2.18 -1.46 -10.14
C LEU A 74 2.11 -1.28 -11.66
N GLN A 75 1.10 -1.86 -12.31
CA GLN A 75 0.89 -1.66 -13.74
C GLN A 75 0.56 -0.20 -14.05
N ARG A 76 -0.22 0.47 -13.20
CA ARG A 76 -0.46 1.91 -13.36
C ARG A 76 0.82 2.73 -13.24
N VAL A 77 1.72 2.33 -12.34
CA VAL A 77 3.04 2.98 -12.22
C VAL A 77 3.81 2.89 -13.55
N VAL A 78 3.83 1.71 -14.15
CA VAL A 78 4.47 1.50 -15.46
C VAL A 78 3.77 2.31 -16.54
N ASP A 79 2.44 2.28 -16.59
CA ASP A 79 1.64 2.99 -17.59
C ASP A 79 1.82 4.51 -17.50
N ASP A 80 2.10 5.03 -16.31
CA ASP A 80 2.38 6.45 -16.08
C ASP A 80 3.82 6.85 -16.49
N GLY A 81 4.62 5.91 -16.97
CA GLY A 81 5.94 6.16 -17.52
C GLY A 81 7.10 5.97 -16.57
N TYR A 82 6.87 5.46 -15.37
CA TYR A 82 7.94 5.19 -14.42
C TYR A 82 8.66 3.89 -14.75
N GLU A 83 9.97 3.90 -14.60
CA GLU A 83 10.83 2.72 -14.75
C GLU A 83 11.36 2.21 -13.42
N GLN A 84 11.27 3.03 -12.38
CA GLN A 84 11.76 2.74 -11.04
C GLN A 84 10.69 3.07 -10.00
N ALA A 85 10.64 2.27 -8.94
CA ALA A 85 9.73 2.51 -7.82
C ALA A 85 10.37 2.13 -6.49
N VAL A 86 10.07 2.91 -5.46
CA VAL A 86 10.33 2.55 -4.07
C VAL A 86 9.01 2.13 -3.45
N ILE A 87 8.95 0.92 -2.93
CA ILE A 87 7.74 0.35 -2.32
C ILE A 87 7.97 0.28 -0.82
N VAL A 88 7.19 1.03 -0.06
CA VAL A 88 7.29 1.11 1.40
C VAL A 88 6.10 0.38 2.00
N THR A 89 6.36 -0.66 2.78
CA THR A 89 5.33 -1.50 3.38
C THR A 89 5.39 -1.47 4.90
N ILE A 90 4.26 -1.83 5.54
CA ILE A 90 4.27 -2.13 6.98
C ILE A 90 5.15 -3.36 7.25
N SER A 91 5.45 -3.59 8.53
CA SER A 91 6.36 -4.65 8.96
C SER A 91 5.98 -6.03 8.41
N SER A 92 6.97 -6.74 7.89
CA SER A 92 6.84 -8.14 7.49
C SER A 92 6.49 -9.07 8.66
N GLY A 93 6.76 -8.63 9.90
CA GLY A 93 6.34 -9.35 11.11
C GLY A 93 4.85 -9.22 11.42
N LEU A 94 4.15 -8.27 10.79
CA LEU A 94 2.72 -8.01 11.01
C LEU A 94 1.85 -8.40 9.81
N SER A 95 2.42 -8.45 8.62
CA SER A 95 1.68 -8.70 7.38
C SER A 95 2.58 -9.33 6.33
N ALA A 96 1.99 -10.16 5.48
CA ALA A 96 2.69 -10.72 4.32
C ALA A 96 2.74 -9.75 3.12
N THR A 97 2.35 -8.50 3.30
CA THR A 97 2.32 -7.49 2.22
C THR A 97 3.71 -7.29 1.59
N CYS A 98 4.74 -7.18 2.41
CA CYS A 98 6.12 -7.02 1.93
C CYS A 98 6.54 -8.18 1.02
N GLU A 99 6.30 -9.42 1.44
CA GLU A 99 6.62 -10.62 0.66
C GLU A 99 5.77 -10.71 -0.61
N LEU A 100 4.50 -10.32 -0.53
CA LEU A 100 3.62 -10.26 -1.70
C LEU A 100 4.19 -9.30 -2.75
N MET A 101 4.60 -8.11 -2.35
CA MET A 101 5.16 -7.13 -3.26
C MET A 101 6.46 -7.62 -3.89
N ARG A 102 7.33 -8.30 -3.14
CA ARG A 102 8.54 -8.92 -3.68
C ARG A 102 8.20 -9.95 -4.75
N SER A 103 7.23 -10.80 -4.46
CA SER A 103 6.79 -11.85 -5.39
C SER A 103 6.26 -11.27 -6.71
N ILE A 104 5.47 -10.19 -6.63
CA ILE A 104 4.88 -9.57 -7.81
C ILE A 104 5.96 -8.86 -8.65
N THR A 105 6.86 -8.14 -8.01
CA THR A 105 7.89 -7.37 -8.72
C THR A 105 8.88 -8.26 -9.48
N VAL A 106 9.11 -9.48 -9.01
CA VAL A 106 9.92 -10.48 -9.75
C VAL A 106 9.30 -10.76 -11.13
N GLY A 107 7.98 -10.74 -11.24
CA GLY A 107 7.26 -10.96 -12.51
C GLY A 107 7.06 -9.69 -13.35
N MET A 108 7.64 -8.54 -12.93
CA MET A 108 7.49 -7.26 -13.62
C MET A 108 8.87 -6.63 -13.90
N PRO A 109 9.66 -7.20 -14.84
CA PRO A 109 11.02 -6.71 -15.12
C PRO A 109 11.07 -5.30 -15.69
N GLU A 110 9.95 -4.79 -16.21
CA GLU A 110 9.83 -3.43 -16.73
C GLU A 110 9.86 -2.36 -15.64
N LEU A 111 9.72 -2.75 -14.36
CA LEU A 111 9.76 -1.85 -13.22
C LEU A 111 10.84 -2.31 -12.25
N ASP A 112 11.88 -1.49 -12.09
CA ASP A 112 12.95 -1.75 -11.13
C ASP A 112 12.52 -1.25 -9.74
N CYS A 113 12.30 -2.16 -8.81
CA CYS A 113 11.71 -1.86 -7.51
C CYS A 113 12.69 -2.05 -6.36
N CYS A 114 12.71 -1.09 -5.45
CA CYS A 114 13.34 -1.21 -4.14
C CYS A 114 12.21 -1.35 -3.11
N ILE A 115 12.18 -2.45 -2.38
CA ILE A 115 11.13 -2.72 -1.39
C ILE A 115 11.70 -2.48 0.01
N VAL A 116 11.05 -1.59 0.75
CA VAL A 116 11.45 -1.20 2.11
C VAL A 116 10.48 -1.82 3.11
N ASP A 117 10.96 -2.77 3.90
CA ASP A 117 10.25 -3.26 5.08
C ASP A 117 10.51 -2.27 6.22
N THR A 118 9.50 -1.49 6.58
CA THR A 118 9.67 -0.45 7.61
C THR A 118 9.83 -1.00 9.01
N LYS A 119 9.44 -2.24 9.24
CA LYS A 119 9.34 -2.87 10.57
C LYS A 119 8.46 -2.05 11.52
N ASN A 120 7.50 -1.33 10.96
CA ASN A 120 6.56 -0.44 11.64
C ASN A 120 5.16 -0.63 11.07
N ILE A 121 4.19 0.04 11.70
CA ILE A 121 2.81 0.11 11.22
C ILE A 121 2.28 1.54 11.44
N GLY A 122 1.19 1.89 10.74
CA GLY A 122 0.58 3.20 10.87
C GLY A 122 1.56 4.33 10.52
N MET A 123 1.47 5.45 11.20
CA MET A 123 2.33 6.61 10.94
C MET A 123 3.83 6.36 11.18
N GLY A 124 4.21 5.32 11.94
CA GLY A 124 5.61 4.90 12.01
C GLY A 124 6.14 4.51 10.63
N ALA A 125 5.38 3.69 9.91
CA ALA A 125 5.68 3.35 8.53
C ALA A 125 5.48 4.56 7.59
N GLY A 126 4.44 5.37 7.83
CA GLY A 126 4.15 6.58 7.07
C GLY A 126 5.29 7.60 7.12
N LEU A 127 5.92 7.78 8.28
CA LEU A 127 7.08 8.66 8.43
C LEU A 127 8.27 8.17 7.60
N VAL A 128 8.48 6.85 7.50
CA VAL A 128 9.50 6.29 6.61
C VAL A 128 9.17 6.63 5.16
N ALA A 129 7.92 6.48 4.74
CA ALA A 129 7.49 6.82 3.39
C ALA A 129 7.71 8.31 3.08
N LEU A 130 7.37 9.19 4.02
CA LEU A 130 7.54 10.63 3.85
C LEU A 130 9.01 11.06 3.83
N ALA A 131 9.92 10.27 4.41
CA ALA A 131 11.36 10.53 4.42
C ALA A 131 12.07 10.09 3.13
N VAL A 132 11.43 9.29 2.32
CA VAL A 132 11.99 8.77 1.05
C VAL A 132 11.91 9.79 -0.13
#